data_51e0a2d80424b23605cf0860ded21f32
#
_entry.id   51e0a2d80424b23605cf0860ded21f32
#
_cell.length_a   1.000
_cell.length_b   1.000
_cell.length_c   1.000
_cell.angle_alpha   90.00
_cell.angle_beta   90.00
_cell.angle_gamma   90.00
#
_symmetry.space_group_name_H-M   'P 1'
#
loop_
_entity.id
_entity.type
_entity.pdbx_description
1 polymer ?
#
loop_
_entity_poly.entity_id
_entity_poly.type
_entity_poly.pdbx_seq_one_letter_code
_entity_poly.pdbx_strand_id
1 'polypeptide(L)'
;ESLQIAKGSGSVVNGYESVSGQINAELRKPLTDDKFFLNLFANQMERLELNAHYTANLNQKLDYGLYFHANKKDTSADNNNDGFRDNPTGQQLNILNRFQYTNLEKGLVGFFDFNYVFDERAYGQNEYINDIIFAENQNYWGGKTDSEIVKTNFKFGYVNPEITYRSLGIQFAYTGIDMGSSFGNRIHDTRQTSIYSNLVYNSIIGNTMNKIKTGISVTYDEYDEFIFNNN
;
A
#
# COMPACT_ATOMS: atom_id res chain seq x y z
N GLU A 1 1.26 13.12 7.35
CA GLU A 1 0.35 12.03 6.95
C GLU A 1 -1.09 12.37 7.29
N SER A 2 -1.99 12.12 6.37
CA SER A 2 -3.43 12.26 6.61
C SER A 2 -4.19 11.12 5.92
N LEU A 3 -5.29 10.72 6.54
CA LEU A 3 -6.26 9.79 5.97
C LEU A 3 -7.59 10.50 5.84
N GLN A 4 -8.07 10.60 4.61
CA GLN A 4 -9.36 11.22 4.29
C GLN A 4 -10.33 10.16 3.81
N ILE A 5 -11.50 10.10 4.40
CA ILE A 5 -12.56 9.15 4.05
C ILE A 5 -13.77 9.95 3.58
N ALA A 6 -14.13 9.81 2.31
CA ALA A 6 -15.36 10.32 1.74
C ALA A 6 -16.38 9.18 1.59
N LYS A 7 -17.57 9.35 2.15
CA LYS A 7 -18.68 8.40 2.03
C LYS A 7 -19.64 8.88 0.94
N GLY A 8 -20.14 7.95 0.14
CA GLY A 8 -21.04 8.24 -0.98
C GLY A 8 -20.27 8.49 -2.28
N SER A 9 -20.97 8.97 -3.31
CA SER A 9 -20.40 9.17 -4.64
C SER A 9 -19.27 10.19 -4.62
N GLY A 10 -18.08 9.74 -5.01
CA GLY A 10 -16.91 10.59 -5.21
C GLY A 10 -16.93 11.32 -6.55
N SER A 11 -15.84 12.03 -6.83
CA SER A 11 -15.69 12.72 -8.09
C SER A 11 -15.39 11.75 -9.24
N VAL A 12 -16.04 11.92 -10.38
CA VAL A 12 -15.76 11.17 -11.63
C VAL A 12 -14.27 11.18 -12.03
N VAL A 13 -13.54 12.20 -11.59
CA VAL A 13 -12.08 12.34 -11.81
C VAL A 13 -11.26 11.22 -11.17
N ASN A 14 -11.80 10.58 -10.13
CA ASN A 14 -11.13 9.50 -9.39
C ASN A 14 -11.48 8.09 -9.92
N GLY A 15 -12.12 8.03 -11.09
CA GLY A 15 -12.55 6.78 -11.71
C GLY A 15 -13.98 6.36 -11.30
N TYR A 16 -14.51 5.35 -11.98
CA TYR A 16 -15.89 4.87 -11.79
C TYR A 16 -16.09 4.22 -10.41
N GLU A 17 -15.07 3.64 -9.83
CA GLU A 17 -15.12 2.96 -8.52
C GLU A 17 -15.38 3.95 -7.36
N SER A 18 -15.13 5.25 -7.57
CA SER A 18 -15.41 6.29 -6.58
C SER A 18 -16.90 6.52 -6.28
N VAL A 19 -17.79 5.78 -6.94
CA VAL A 19 -19.25 5.85 -6.72
C VAL A 19 -19.65 5.37 -5.31
N SER A 20 -18.96 4.39 -4.76
CA SER A 20 -19.25 3.82 -3.43
C SER A 20 -18.53 4.54 -2.28
N GLY A 21 -17.54 5.36 -2.57
CA GLY A 21 -16.75 6.11 -1.60
C GLY A 21 -15.28 6.20 -2.01
N GLN A 22 -14.50 6.93 -1.21
CA GLN A 22 -13.09 7.14 -1.45
C GLN A 22 -12.30 7.16 -0.14
N ILE A 23 -11.18 6.45 -0.13
CA ILE A 23 -10.16 6.55 0.91
C ILE A 23 -8.92 7.17 0.27
N ASN A 24 -8.52 8.34 0.74
CA ASN A 24 -7.31 9.01 0.28
C ASN A 24 -6.28 9.02 1.41
N ALA A 25 -5.16 8.35 1.20
CA ALA A 25 -4.01 8.36 2.10
C ALA A 25 -2.93 9.29 1.56
N GLU A 26 -2.61 10.34 2.32
CA GLU A 26 -1.51 11.24 1.99
C GLU A 26 -0.23 10.74 2.66
N LEU A 27 0.71 10.27 1.86
CA LEU A 27 2.01 9.81 2.31
C LEU A 27 2.91 11.00 2.68
N ARG A 28 3.89 10.76 3.55
CA ARG A 28 4.94 11.73 3.89
C ARG A 28 5.67 12.22 2.64
N LYS A 29 6.07 13.49 2.66
CA LYS A 29 6.76 14.15 1.55
C LYS A 29 8.23 14.35 1.88
N PRO A 30 9.18 13.78 1.12
CA PRO A 30 10.61 13.90 1.42
C PRO A 30 11.10 15.32 1.61
N LEU A 31 10.53 16.29 0.86
CA LEU A 31 10.89 17.71 0.94
C LEU A 31 10.65 18.33 2.33
N THR A 32 9.62 17.88 3.05
CA THR A 32 9.16 18.50 4.30
C THR A 32 9.28 17.61 5.53
N ASP A 33 9.74 16.37 5.35
CA ASP A 33 9.89 15.42 6.44
C ASP A 33 11.24 15.58 7.15
N ASP A 34 11.34 15.05 8.37
CA ASP A 34 12.59 15.01 9.12
C ASP A 34 13.64 14.19 8.37
N LYS A 35 14.92 14.61 8.44
CA LYS A 35 16.01 13.92 7.75
C LYS A 35 16.24 12.50 8.22
N PHE A 36 15.97 12.24 9.47
CA PHE A 36 16.15 10.93 10.08
C PHE A 36 15.15 10.71 11.20
N PHE A 37 14.56 9.53 11.21
CA PHE A 37 13.69 9.08 12.30
C PHE A 37 13.99 7.60 12.58
N LEU A 38 14.00 7.24 13.85
CA LEU A 38 14.12 5.87 14.32
C LEU A 38 13.20 5.64 15.50
N ASN A 39 12.40 4.60 15.44
CA ASN A 39 11.56 4.13 16.53
C ASN A 39 11.72 2.63 16.70
N LEU A 40 11.97 2.19 17.92
CA LEU A 40 12.04 0.80 18.32
C LEU A 40 10.95 0.53 19.35
N PHE A 41 10.22 -0.54 19.15
CA PHE A 41 9.21 -1.01 20.06
C PHE A 41 9.44 -2.48 20.42
N ALA A 42 9.28 -2.80 21.70
CA ALA A 42 9.28 -4.18 22.20
C ALA A 42 8.25 -4.29 23.32
N ASN A 43 7.58 -5.44 23.42
CA ASN A 43 6.64 -5.71 24.50
C ASN A 43 6.87 -7.11 25.12
N GLN A 44 6.16 -7.39 26.20
CA GLN A 44 6.24 -8.63 26.94
C GLN A 44 5.72 -9.87 26.18
N MET A 45 5.03 -9.65 25.05
CA MET A 45 4.57 -10.72 24.14
C MET A 45 5.59 -11.00 23.03
N GLU A 46 6.85 -10.59 23.24
CA GLU A 46 7.97 -10.75 22.32
C GLU A 46 7.75 -10.16 20.92
N ARG A 47 6.87 -9.15 20.81
CA ARG A 47 6.77 -8.39 19.59
C ARG A 47 7.89 -7.37 19.54
N LEU A 48 8.68 -7.43 18.50
CA LEU A 48 9.70 -6.45 18.13
C LEU A 48 9.23 -5.68 16.91
N GLU A 49 9.46 -4.36 16.92
CA GLU A 49 9.10 -3.48 15.79
C GLU A 49 10.16 -2.41 15.62
N LEU A 50 10.53 -2.18 14.36
CA LEU A 50 11.45 -1.15 13.92
C LEU A 50 10.77 -0.28 12.87
N ASN A 51 10.71 1.03 13.15
CA ASN A 51 10.30 2.05 12.18
C ASN A 51 11.46 3.02 11.97
N ALA A 52 11.84 3.25 10.73
CA ALA A 52 12.88 4.20 10.39
C ALA A 52 12.55 4.95 9.11
N HIS A 53 12.99 6.20 9.00
CA HIS A 53 13.06 6.85 7.71
C HIS A 53 14.31 7.72 7.59
N TYR A 54 14.71 7.94 6.35
CA TYR A 54 15.79 8.83 5.97
C TYR A 54 15.36 9.65 4.76
N THR A 55 15.56 10.98 4.82
CA THR A 55 15.30 11.87 3.69
C THR A 55 16.54 12.66 3.32
N ALA A 56 16.72 12.93 2.02
CA ALA A 56 17.85 13.67 1.47
C ALA A 56 17.41 14.54 0.30
N ASN A 57 17.97 15.74 0.21
CA ASN A 57 17.90 16.56 -0.98
C ASN A 57 19.00 16.09 -1.95
N LEU A 58 18.65 15.44 -3.05
CA LEU A 58 19.61 14.98 -4.04
C LEU A 58 20.14 16.14 -4.90
N ASN A 59 19.27 17.12 -5.16
CA ASN A 59 19.63 18.41 -5.75
C ASN A 59 18.53 19.44 -5.45
N GLN A 60 18.63 20.65 -6.02
CA GLN A 60 17.68 21.77 -5.78
C GLN A 60 16.21 21.47 -6.15
N LYS A 61 15.94 20.39 -6.89
CA LYS A 61 14.62 20.07 -7.44
C LYS A 61 14.18 18.63 -7.16
N LEU A 62 15.08 17.80 -6.61
CA LEU A 62 14.82 16.38 -6.41
C LEU A 62 15.15 15.99 -4.97
N ASP A 63 14.14 15.54 -4.27
CA ASP A 63 14.19 15.02 -2.92
C ASP A 63 13.95 13.51 -2.92
N TYR A 64 14.59 12.81 -2.00
CA TYR A 64 14.47 11.36 -1.81
C TYR A 64 14.10 11.04 -0.37
N GLY A 65 13.24 10.06 -0.19
CA GLY A 65 12.89 9.47 1.10
C GLY A 65 12.90 7.94 1.04
N LEU A 66 13.58 7.33 2.01
CA LEU A 66 13.50 5.91 2.30
C LEU A 66 12.73 5.73 3.59
N TYR A 67 11.65 4.95 3.55
CA TYR A 67 10.81 4.61 4.69
C TYR A 67 10.83 3.11 4.89
N PHE A 68 11.09 2.70 6.11
CA PHE A 68 11.30 1.32 6.49
C PHE A 68 10.43 0.96 7.69
N HIS A 69 9.74 -0.16 7.62
CA HIS A 69 9.05 -0.77 8.72
C HIS A 69 9.32 -2.28 8.73
N ALA A 70 9.66 -2.80 9.89
CA ALA A 70 9.75 -4.25 10.12
C ALA A 70 9.16 -4.59 11.46
N ASN A 71 8.47 -5.71 11.54
CA ASN A 71 8.04 -6.28 12.80
C ASN A 71 8.14 -7.81 12.79
N LYS A 72 8.29 -8.38 13.98
CA LYS A 72 8.33 -9.81 14.19
C LYS A 72 7.69 -10.17 15.52
N LYS A 73 6.90 -11.24 15.54
CA LYS A 73 6.32 -11.84 16.73
C LYS A 73 6.26 -13.36 16.54
N ASP A 74 7.10 -14.08 17.27
CA ASP A 74 7.20 -15.54 17.16
C ASP A 74 6.41 -16.26 18.26
N THR A 75 6.18 -15.60 19.40
CA THR A 75 5.56 -16.23 20.56
C THR A 75 4.06 -16.32 20.43
N SER A 76 3.54 -17.51 20.60
CA SER A 76 2.12 -17.78 20.78
C SER A 76 1.73 -17.48 22.23
N ALA A 77 0.66 -16.71 22.42
CA ALA A 77 0.04 -16.48 23.73
C ALA A 77 -1.40 -17.01 23.71
N ASP A 78 -1.78 -17.68 24.79
CA ASP A 78 -3.11 -18.21 25.05
C ASP A 78 -3.42 -17.90 26.53
N ASN A 79 -3.91 -16.69 26.80
CA ASN A 79 -4.11 -16.20 28.17
C ASN A 79 -5.42 -16.72 28.79
N ASN A 80 -6.35 -17.15 27.98
CA ASN A 80 -7.65 -17.68 28.41
C ASN A 80 -7.66 -19.22 28.49
N ASN A 81 -6.59 -19.89 28.04
CA ASN A 81 -6.39 -21.35 28.00
C ASN A 81 -7.49 -22.08 27.19
N ASP A 82 -7.90 -21.50 26.07
CA ASP A 82 -8.86 -22.13 25.16
C ASP A 82 -8.20 -22.97 24.05
N GLY A 83 -6.86 -23.00 24.02
CA GLY A 83 -6.05 -23.72 23.05
C GLY A 83 -5.82 -22.93 21.76
N PHE A 84 -6.28 -21.68 21.66
CA PHE A 84 -6.08 -20.83 20.49
C PHE A 84 -5.10 -19.68 20.80
N ARG A 85 -4.38 -19.25 19.78
CA ARG A 85 -3.51 -18.09 19.87
C ARG A 85 -4.35 -16.81 19.98
N ASP A 86 -4.19 -16.05 21.06
CA ASP A 86 -4.86 -14.75 21.25
C ASP A 86 -4.53 -13.73 20.16
N ASN A 87 -3.34 -13.84 19.58
CA ASN A 87 -2.86 -12.96 18.52
C ASN A 87 -2.04 -13.76 17.49
N PRO A 88 -2.12 -13.42 16.21
CA PRO A 88 -1.28 -14.03 15.20
C PRO A 88 0.22 -13.90 15.52
N THR A 89 0.98 -14.95 15.20
CA THR A 89 2.44 -14.87 15.05
C THR A 89 2.77 -14.45 13.62
N GLY A 90 3.97 -13.96 13.37
CA GLY A 90 4.42 -13.65 12.03
C GLY A 90 5.43 -12.51 11.97
N GLN A 91 5.73 -12.12 10.75
CA GLN A 91 6.70 -11.08 10.46
C GLN A 91 6.25 -10.22 9.29
N GLN A 92 6.69 -8.99 9.27
CA GLN A 92 6.40 -8.04 8.20
C GLN A 92 7.63 -7.21 7.89
N LEU A 93 7.82 -6.95 6.61
CA LEU A 93 8.79 -6.00 6.10
C LEU A 93 8.09 -5.06 5.12
N ASN A 94 8.30 -3.76 5.26
CA ASN A 94 7.81 -2.76 4.32
C ASN A 94 8.94 -1.78 4.02
N ILE A 95 9.27 -1.62 2.73
CA ILE A 95 10.29 -0.70 2.25
C ILE A 95 9.67 0.19 1.19
N LEU A 96 9.59 1.48 1.46
CA LEU A 96 9.11 2.48 0.51
C LEU A 96 10.24 3.43 0.13
N ASN A 97 10.57 3.47 -1.15
CA ASN A 97 11.42 4.49 -1.76
C ASN A 97 10.52 5.53 -2.43
N ARG A 98 10.74 6.79 -2.11
CA ARG A 98 9.95 7.90 -2.63
C ARG A 98 10.83 9.00 -3.16
N PHE A 99 10.59 9.41 -4.39
CA PHE A 99 11.23 10.55 -5.04
C PHE A 99 10.21 11.64 -5.24
N GLN A 100 10.58 12.88 -4.93
CA GLN A 100 9.76 14.06 -5.15
C GLN A 100 10.54 15.06 -6.00
N TYR A 101 10.00 15.37 -7.18
CA TYR A 101 10.52 16.42 -8.05
C TYR A 101 9.65 17.66 -7.92
N THR A 102 10.28 18.83 -7.71
CA THR A 102 9.58 20.12 -7.58
C THR A 102 10.32 21.20 -8.35
N ASN A 103 9.63 21.83 -9.31
CA ASN A 103 10.14 22.98 -10.02
C ASN A 103 9.01 24.02 -10.18
N LEU A 104 8.87 24.88 -9.18
CA LEU A 104 7.80 25.86 -9.09
C LEU A 104 7.88 26.91 -10.22
N GLU A 105 9.08 27.30 -10.67
CA GLU A 105 9.27 28.24 -11.78
C GLU A 105 8.63 27.73 -13.07
N LYS A 106 8.72 26.41 -13.31
CA LYS A 106 8.12 25.75 -14.47
C LYS A 106 6.74 25.17 -14.19
N GLY A 107 6.23 25.31 -12.96
CA GLY A 107 4.95 24.76 -12.54
C GLY A 107 4.93 23.21 -12.51
N LEU A 108 6.06 22.55 -12.28
CA LEU A 108 6.19 21.08 -12.33
C LEU A 108 6.31 20.49 -10.95
N VAL A 109 5.50 19.47 -10.65
CA VAL A 109 5.61 18.63 -9.44
C VAL A 109 5.44 17.18 -9.84
N GLY A 110 6.29 16.30 -9.32
CA GLY A 110 6.23 14.88 -9.60
C GLY A 110 6.56 14.03 -8.36
N PHE A 111 5.99 12.83 -8.32
CA PHE A 111 6.32 11.81 -7.34
C PHE A 111 6.52 10.48 -8.06
N PHE A 112 7.53 9.76 -7.63
CA PHE A 112 7.74 8.37 -8.00
C PHE A 112 7.96 7.56 -6.72
N ASP A 113 7.15 6.53 -6.55
CA ASP A 113 7.18 5.64 -5.39
C ASP A 113 7.44 4.21 -5.84
N PHE A 114 8.35 3.53 -5.17
CA PHE A 114 8.52 2.10 -5.24
C PHE A 114 8.39 1.51 -3.84
N ASN A 115 7.44 0.60 -3.65
CA ASN A 115 7.14 -0.02 -2.39
C ASN A 115 7.17 -1.54 -2.51
N TYR A 116 7.89 -2.19 -1.59
CA TYR A 116 7.88 -3.62 -1.39
C TYR A 116 7.35 -3.95 0.00
N VAL A 117 6.41 -4.88 0.07
CA VAL A 117 5.84 -5.39 1.33
C VAL A 117 5.91 -6.90 1.31
N PHE A 118 6.48 -7.46 2.37
CA PHE A 118 6.37 -8.87 2.73
C PHE A 118 5.60 -8.96 4.04
N ASP A 119 4.60 -9.84 4.11
CA ASP A 119 3.80 -10.07 5.32
C ASP A 119 3.51 -11.56 5.46
N GLU A 120 3.92 -12.14 6.58
CA GLU A 120 3.65 -13.53 6.95
C GLU A 120 2.88 -13.56 8.25
N ARG A 121 1.77 -14.30 8.30
CA ARG A 121 0.91 -14.42 9.46
C ARG A 121 0.48 -15.87 9.67
N ALA A 122 0.46 -16.30 10.95
CA ALA A 122 -0.08 -17.58 11.34
C ALA A 122 -0.99 -17.43 12.55
N TYR A 123 -2.11 -18.13 12.56
CA TYR A 123 -3.15 -18.06 13.58
C TYR A 123 -3.84 -19.42 13.75
N GLY A 124 -4.70 -19.52 14.76
CA GLY A 124 -5.43 -20.74 15.09
C GLY A 124 -4.93 -21.40 16.36
N GLN A 125 -5.09 -22.71 16.45
CA GLN A 125 -4.71 -23.48 17.65
C GLN A 125 -3.18 -23.47 17.89
N ASN A 126 -2.77 -23.54 19.16
CA ASN A 126 -1.37 -23.42 19.52
C ASN A 126 -0.49 -24.51 18.92
N GLU A 127 -1.03 -25.73 18.81
CA GLU A 127 -0.36 -26.90 18.27
C GLU A 127 -0.34 -26.96 16.73
N TYR A 128 -1.01 -26.03 16.07
CA TYR A 128 -0.97 -25.93 14.60
C TYR A 128 0.44 -25.60 14.12
N ILE A 129 1.03 -26.51 13.33
CA ILE A 129 2.38 -26.37 12.79
C ILE A 129 2.28 -25.78 11.39
N ASN A 130 2.84 -24.60 11.21
CA ASN A 130 2.72 -23.80 9.99
C ASN A 130 3.47 -24.35 8.76
N ASP A 131 4.49 -25.22 8.99
CA ASP A 131 5.40 -25.67 7.93
C ASP A 131 4.92 -26.91 7.19
N ILE A 132 3.79 -27.49 7.60
CA ILE A 132 3.28 -28.73 7.01
C ILE A 132 1.97 -28.41 6.28
N ILE A 133 2.09 -27.97 5.04
CA ILE A 133 0.96 -27.73 4.15
C ILE A 133 0.11 -29.00 3.90
N PHE A 134 0.68 -30.20 4.14
CA PHE A 134 0.05 -31.51 3.92
C PHE A 134 0.36 -32.51 5.02
N ALA A 135 0.28 -32.12 6.27
CA ALA A 135 0.30 -33.15 7.31
C ALA A 135 -0.99 -33.97 7.22
N GLU A 136 -0.87 -35.20 6.76
CA GLU A 136 -1.98 -36.15 6.58
C GLU A 136 -2.81 -36.40 7.84
N ASN A 137 -2.49 -35.82 8.99
CA ASN A 137 -3.18 -35.95 10.27
C ASN A 137 -3.06 -34.69 11.14
N GLN A 138 -3.28 -33.50 10.62
CA GLN A 138 -3.44 -32.35 11.51
C GLN A 138 -4.82 -32.40 12.16
N ASN A 139 -4.85 -32.78 13.44
CA ASN A 139 -6.06 -32.69 14.25
C ASN A 139 -6.35 -31.27 14.75
N TYR A 140 -5.50 -30.30 14.41
CA TYR A 140 -5.56 -28.93 14.88
C TYR A 140 -5.92 -27.98 13.74
N TRP A 141 -6.77 -27.01 14.03
CA TRP A 141 -7.18 -26.01 13.07
C TRP A 141 -6.28 -24.77 13.17
N GLY A 142 -5.90 -24.25 12.02
CA GLY A 142 -5.18 -23.01 11.92
C GLY A 142 -5.15 -22.47 10.50
N GLY A 143 -4.50 -21.36 10.32
CA GLY A 143 -4.29 -20.75 9.03
C GLY A 143 -2.96 -20.03 8.98
N LYS A 144 -2.44 -19.94 7.77
CA LYS A 144 -1.24 -19.18 7.42
C LYS A 144 -1.53 -18.34 6.20
N THR A 145 -1.00 -17.12 6.17
CA THR A 145 -0.97 -16.28 4.99
C THR A 145 0.44 -15.76 4.79
N ASP A 146 0.95 -15.90 3.56
CA ASP A 146 2.21 -15.32 3.12
C ASP A 146 1.89 -14.40 1.95
N SER A 147 2.32 -13.15 1.97
CA SER A 147 2.08 -12.23 0.87
C SER A 147 3.31 -11.40 0.53
N GLU A 148 3.58 -11.30 -0.76
CA GLU A 148 4.55 -10.37 -1.34
C GLU A 148 3.82 -9.36 -2.22
N ILE A 149 4.06 -8.08 -1.96
CA ILE A 149 3.38 -7.00 -2.67
C ILE A 149 4.42 -6.03 -3.21
N VAL A 150 4.40 -5.81 -4.51
CA VAL A 150 5.18 -4.78 -5.19
C VAL A 150 4.24 -3.69 -5.69
N LYS A 151 4.51 -2.45 -5.32
CA LYS A 151 3.75 -1.28 -5.81
C LYS A 151 4.69 -0.25 -6.39
N THR A 152 4.31 0.26 -7.55
CA THR A 152 4.99 1.40 -8.18
C THR A 152 3.96 2.46 -8.51
N ASN A 153 4.19 3.69 -8.05
CA ASN A 153 3.30 4.81 -8.34
C ASN A 153 4.10 5.95 -8.96
N PHE A 154 3.54 6.54 -9.98
CA PHE A 154 4.05 7.74 -10.62
C PHE A 154 2.94 8.77 -10.67
N LYS A 155 3.20 9.98 -10.19
CA LYS A 155 2.31 11.13 -10.32
C LYS A 155 3.12 12.30 -10.86
N PHE A 156 2.62 12.94 -11.88
CA PHE A 156 3.25 14.13 -12.44
C PHE A 156 2.19 15.20 -12.74
N GLY A 157 2.43 16.40 -12.27
CA GLY A 157 1.55 17.54 -12.45
C GLY A 157 2.28 18.72 -13.08
N TYR A 158 1.63 19.33 -14.03
CA TYR A 158 2.00 20.62 -14.60
C TYR A 158 0.90 21.64 -14.31
N VAL A 159 1.25 22.75 -13.70
CA VAL A 159 0.39 23.90 -13.50
C VAL A 159 0.99 25.08 -14.25
N ASN A 160 0.26 25.66 -15.20
CA ASN A 160 0.74 26.81 -15.95
C ASN A 160 1.07 27.97 -14.99
N PRO A 161 2.32 28.49 -14.94
CA PRO A 161 2.70 29.53 -14.00
C PRO A 161 1.97 30.86 -14.20
N GLU A 162 1.58 31.19 -15.44
CA GLU A 162 0.89 32.43 -15.78
C GLU A 162 -0.63 32.28 -15.60
N ILE A 163 -1.17 31.09 -15.91
CA ILE A 163 -2.61 30.81 -15.88
C ILE A 163 -2.82 29.58 -14.99
N THR A 164 -2.87 29.77 -13.68
CA THR A 164 -2.92 28.70 -12.67
C THR A 164 -4.12 27.76 -12.76
N TYR A 165 -5.17 28.13 -13.50
CA TYR A 165 -6.33 27.26 -13.77
C TYR A 165 -6.05 26.22 -14.86
N ARG A 166 -4.99 26.40 -15.67
CA ARG A 166 -4.58 25.41 -16.67
C ARG A 166 -3.58 24.47 -16.03
N SER A 167 -4.00 23.24 -15.90
CA SER A 167 -3.13 22.21 -15.34
C SER A 167 -3.36 20.86 -16.02
N LEU A 168 -2.30 20.07 -16.06
CA LEU A 168 -2.30 18.71 -16.56
C LEU A 168 -1.75 17.81 -15.44
N GLY A 169 -2.46 16.73 -15.12
CA GLY A 169 -2.02 15.72 -14.17
C GLY A 169 -2.01 14.34 -14.83
N ILE A 170 -0.94 13.60 -14.60
CA ILE A 170 -0.80 12.21 -15.01
C ILE A 170 -0.56 11.38 -13.75
N GLN A 171 -1.27 10.27 -13.63
CA GLN A 171 -1.07 9.27 -12.59
C GLN A 171 -0.94 7.91 -13.23
N PHE A 172 -0.01 7.13 -12.73
CA PHE A 172 0.16 5.73 -13.07
C PHE A 172 0.43 4.95 -11.80
N ALA A 173 -0.23 3.81 -11.64
CA ALA A 173 0.02 2.89 -10.54
C ALA A 173 0.07 1.47 -11.07
N TYR A 174 1.03 0.70 -10.57
CA TYR A 174 1.15 -0.73 -10.74
C TYR A 174 1.14 -1.38 -9.36
N THR A 175 0.38 -2.46 -9.21
CA THR A 175 0.38 -3.31 -8.02
C THR A 175 0.45 -4.77 -8.47
N GLY A 176 1.48 -5.48 -8.01
CA GLY A 176 1.59 -6.93 -8.11
C GLY A 176 1.47 -7.54 -6.72
N ILE A 177 0.62 -8.54 -6.56
CA ILE A 177 0.41 -9.29 -5.32
C ILE A 177 0.61 -10.76 -5.64
N ASP A 178 1.43 -11.44 -4.83
CA ASP A 178 1.54 -12.89 -4.78
C ASP A 178 1.21 -13.32 -3.34
N MET A 179 0.15 -14.10 -3.15
CA MET A 179 -0.35 -14.48 -1.83
C MET A 179 -0.65 -15.96 -1.80
N GLY A 180 0.06 -16.69 -0.93
CA GLY A 180 -0.28 -18.05 -0.52
C GLY A 180 -1.05 -18.02 0.80
N SER A 181 -2.12 -18.78 0.90
CA SER A 181 -2.87 -18.90 2.14
C SER A 181 -3.40 -20.30 2.38
N SER A 182 -3.44 -20.68 3.65
CA SER A 182 -4.05 -21.93 4.10
C SER A 182 -5.01 -21.68 5.25
N PHE A 183 -6.15 -22.36 5.26
CA PHE A 183 -7.20 -22.27 6.26
C PHE A 183 -7.69 -23.68 6.59
N GLY A 184 -7.13 -24.29 7.64
CA GLY A 184 -7.37 -25.69 7.91
C GLY A 184 -6.93 -26.56 6.72
N ASN A 185 -7.88 -27.27 6.12
CA ASN A 185 -7.65 -28.14 4.96
C ASN A 185 -7.76 -27.43 3.60
N ARG A 186 -7.95 -26.13 3.58
CA ARG A 186 -8.10 -25.36 2.35
C ARG A 186 -6.85 -24.56 2.03
N ILE A 187 -6.35 -24.70 0.81
CA ILE A 187 -5.28 -23.87 0.25
C ILE A 187 -5.92 -22.90 -0.74
N HIS A 188 -5.47 -21.65 -0.70
CA HIS A 188 -5.88 -20.62 -1.63
C HIS A 188 -4.66 -19.76 -1.98
N ASP A 189 -4.16 -19.95 -3.19
CA ASP A 189 -3.07 -19.16 -3.75
C ASP A 189 -3.65 -18.16 -4.74
N THR A 190 -3.22 -16.92 -4.64
CA THR A 190 -3.74 -15.82 -5.45
C THR A 190 -2.57 -15.00 -6.00
N ARG A 191 -2.61 -14.75 -7.30
CA ARG A 191 -1.76 -13.76 -7.95
C ARG A 191 -2.62 -12.68 -8.58
N GLN A 192 -2.33 -11.42 -8.27
CA GLN A 192 -3.03 -10.27 -8.82
C GLN A 192 -2.04 -9.31 -9.47
N THR A 193 -2.42 -8.81 -10.65
CA THR A 193 -1.75 -7.69 -11.31
C THR A 193 -2.78 -6.60 -11.57
N SER A 194 -2.52 -5.40 -11.04
CA SER A 194 -3.38 -4.23 -11.24
C SER A 194 -2.59 -3.07 -11.83
N ILE A 195 -3.14 -2.46 -12.88
CA ILE A 195 -2.60 -1.26 -13.52
C ILE A 195 -3.68 -0.19 -13.54
N TYR A 196 -3.35 0.98 -13.03
CA TYR A 196 -4.19 2.16 -13.07
C TYR A 196 -3.48 3.30 -13.78
N SER A 197 -4.15 3.96 -14.71
CA SER A 197 -3.65 5.16 -15.38
C SER A 197 -4.73 6.22 -15.45
N ASN A 198 -4.39 7.46 -15.11
CA ASN A 198 -5.32 8.58 -15.13
C ASN A 198 -4.64 9.84 -15.69
N LEU A 199 -5.26 10.45 -16.68
CA LEU A 199 -4.87 11.74 -17.26
C LEU A 199 -5.98 12.75 -16.97
N VAL A 200 -5.64 13.85 -16.33
CA VAL A 200 -6.61 14.91 -15.96
C VAL A 200 -6.13 16.25 -16.50
N TYR A 201 -6.98 16.93 -17.24
CA TYR A 201 -6.75 18.28 -17.74
C TYR A 201 -7.78 19.25 -17.15
N ASN A 202 -7.30 20.35 -16.59
CA ASN A 202 -8.13 21.46 -16.10
C ASN A 202 -7.91 22.71 -16.93
N SER A 203 -8.97 23.41 -17.26
CA SER A 203 -8.90 24.69 -18.01
C SER A 203 -10.12 25.55 -17.74
N ILE A 204 -10.16 26.73 -18.38
CA ILE A 204 -11.28 27.67 -18.37
C ILE A 204 -11.84 27.75 -19.78
N ILE A 205 -13.17 27.91 -19.89
CA ILE A 205 -13.87 28.19 -21.14
C ILE A 205 -14.41 29.63 -21.08
N GLY A 206 -13.83 30.51 -21.88
CA GLY A 206 -14.23 31.91 -21.98
C GLY A 206 -13.80 32.77 -20.79
N ASN A 207 -14.34 32.54 -19.61
CA ASN A 207 -14.01 33.31 -18.39
C ASN A 207 -13.79 32.42 -17.17
N THR A 208 -13.30 33.01 -16.07
CA THR A 208 -12.94 32.30 -14.84
C THR A 208 -14.11 31.63 -14.09
N MET A 209 -15.35 31.95 -14.46
CA MET A 209 -16.55 31.32 -13.89
C MET A 209 -16.84 29.97 -14.53
N ASN A 210 -16.35 29.69 -15.72
CA ASN A 210 -16.59 28.47 -16.47
C ASN A 210 -15.32 27.60 -16.46
N LYS A 211 -15.20 26.75 -15.47
CA LYS A 211 -14.08 25.78 -15.34
C LYS A 211 -14.47 24.45 -15.96
N ILE A 212 -13.56 23.88 -16.75
CA ILE A 212 -13.68 22.53 -17.29
C ILE A 212 -12.61 21.64 -16.65
N LYS A 213 -13.01 20.44 -16.30
CA LYS A 213 -12.14 19.35 -15.90
C LYS A 213 -12.48 18.12 -16.73
N THR A 214 -11.51 17.59 -17.47
CA THR A 214 -11.70 16.44 -18.35
C THR A 214 -10.50 15.53 -18.26
N GLY A 215 -10.66 14.28 -18.70
CA GLY A 215 -9.58 13.31 -18.64
C GLY A 215 -9.98 11.94 -19.12
N ILE A 216 -9.04 11.01 -18.99
CA ILE A 216 -9.21 9.60 -19.31
C ILE A 216 -8.63 8.78 -18.16
N SER A 217 -9.40 7.82 -17.68
CA SER A 217 -8.96 6.85 -16.67
C SER A 217 -9.08 5.44 -17.22
N VAL A 218 -8.05 4.63 -17.00
CA VAL A 218 -8.00 3.22 -17.41
C VAL A 218 -7.56 2.40 -16.21
N THR A 219 -8.30 1.33 -15.94
CA THR A 219 -7.97 0.32 -14.94
C THR A 219 -7.92 -1.04 -15.64
N TYR A 220 -6.89 -1.81 -15.34
CA TYR A 220 -6.73 -3.20 -15.75
C TYR A 220 -6.40 -4.03 -14.53
N ASP A 221 -7.19 -5.07 -14.29
CA ASP A 221 -6.97 -6.01 -13.20
C ASP A 221 -6.99 -7.43 -13.77
N GLU A 222 -6.00 -8.22 -13.37
CA GLU A 222 -5.87 -9.63 -13.68
C GLU A 222 -5.70 -10.42 -12.39
N TYR A 223 -6.48 -11.49 -12.26
CA TYR A 223 -6.47 -12.38 -11.11
C TYR A 223 -6.24 -13.81 -11.59
N ASP A 224 -5.29 -14.50 -10.96
CA ASP A 224 -5.06 -15.93 -11.10
C ASP A 224 -5.21 -16.57 -9.72
N GLU A 225 -6.19 -17.45 -9.56
CA GLU A 225 -6.55 -18.05 -8.28
C GLU A 225 -6.52 -19.57 -8.37
N PHE A 226 -5.85 -20.20 -7.41
CA PHE A 226 -5.85 -21.63 -7.21
C PHE A 226 -6.45 -21.96 -5.85
N ILE A 227 -7.51 -22.77 -5.84
CA ILE A 227 -8.19 -23.20 -4.62
C ILE A 227 -8.18 -24.72 -4.58
N PHE A 228 -7.64 -25.27 -3.50
CA PHE A 228 -7.62 -26.71 -3.25
C PHE A 228 -8.22 -27.00 -1.87
N ASN A 229 -9.11 -27.99 -1.78
CA ASN A 229 -9.67 -28.49 -0.55
C ASN A 229 -9.19 -29.94 -0.36
N ASN A 230 -8.45 -30.20 0.72
CA ASN A 230 -8.08 -31.54 1.12
C ASN A 230 -9.19 -32.10 2.01
N ASN A 231 -10.05 -32.96 1.44
CA ASN A 231 -11.19 -33.60 2.14
C ASN A 231 -10.74 -34.87 2.86
#